data_231ddd968f2e16a1ed229abc303cd500
#
_entry.id   231ddd968f2e16a1ed229abc303cd500
#
_cell.length_a   1.000
_cell.length_b   1.000
_cell.length_c   1.000
_cell.angle_alpha   90.00
_cell.angle_beta   90.00
_cell.angle_gamma   90.00
#
_symmetry.space_group_name_H-M   'P 1'
#
loop_
_entity.id
_entity.type
_entity.pdbx_description
1 polymer ?
#
loop_
_entity_poly.entity_id
_entity_poly.type
_entity_poly.pdbx_seq_one_letter_code
_entity_poly.pdbx_strand_id
1 'polypeptide(L)'
;MTSTNTMERRLVKKSKRLSWLLRHGASEVGLDMDAAGWVEVDAVLRALNMSRSDLEQVVRQNDKQRLQLDGRRVRACQGHSTDNRAVTREALEASWSVHEGEASVWHGTSVDAVPSIAAQGILAVARTHVHLAPELGSKVGKRAAVHVMLEVSPARVRAAGLSLFSAPNGVVLVREVPAACVVGLRAMTRRAGGREAELRALFTNA
;
A
#
# COMPACT_ATOMS: atom_id res chain seq x y z
N MET A 1 18.81 -5.95 -29.47
CA MET A 1 17.53 -5.73 -28.70
C MET A 1 17.32 -6.69 -27.51
N THR A 2 18.08 -7.76 -27.34
CA THR A 2 17.90 -8.78 -26.27
C THR A 2 18.51 -8.39 -24.91
N SER A 3 19.55 -7.56 -24.86
CA SER A 3 20.26 -7.25 -23.62
C SER A 3 19.48 -6.33 -22.66
N THR A 4 18.77 -5.34 -23.16
CA THR A 4 17.99 -4.37 -22.36
C THR A 4 16.81 -5.04 -21.65
N ASN A 5 16.10 -5.96 -22.32
CA ASN A 5 14.97 -6.70 -21.74
C ASN A 5 15.42 -7.63 -20.59
N THR A 6 16.61 -8.22 -20.70
CA THR A 6 17.17 -9.10 -19.66
C THR A 6 17.58 -8.31 -18.41
N MET A 7 18.18 -7.13 -18.60
CA MET A 7 18.57 -6.24 -17.50
C MET A 7 17.34 -5.70 -16.76
N GLU A 8 16.30 -5.29 -17.46
CA GLU A 8 15.05 -4.81 -16.89
C GLU A 8 14.35 -5.91 -16.07
N ARG A 9 14.24 -7.13 -16.60
CA ARG A 9 13.70 -8.29 -15.87
C ARG A 9 14.48 -8.61 -14.59
N ARG A 10 15.82 -8.48 -14.62
CA ARG A 10 16.68 -8.69 -13.44
C ARG A 10 16.39 -7.65 -12.35
N LEU A 11 16.24 -6.37 -12.73
CA LEU A 11 15.90 -5.29 -11.80
C LEU A 11 14.50 -5.48 -11.18
N VAL A 12 13.51 -5.86 -11.97
CA VAL A 12 12.18 -6.17 -11.47
C VAL A 12 12.22 -7.31 -10.45
N LYS A 13 13.01 -8.37 -10.70
CA LYS A 13 13.17 -9.47 -9.74
C LYS A 13 13.84 -8.99 -8.44
N LYS A 14 14.89 -8.18 -8.53
CA LYS A 14 15.57 -7.57 -7.37
C LYS A 14 14.61 -6.68 -6.58
N SER A 15 13.82 -5.83 -7.25
CA SER A 15 12.83 -4.95 -6.64
C SER A 15 11.75 -5.74 -5.87
N LYS A 16 11.26 -6.84 -6.45
CA LYS A 16 10.29 -7.73 -5.77
C LYS A 16 10.89 -8.36 -4.52
N ARG A 17 12.12 -8.91 -4.59
CA ARG A 17 12.81 -9.53 -3.45
C ARG A 17 13.06 -8.52 -2.33
N LEU A 18 13.54 -7.32 -2.67
CA LEU A 18 13.79 -6.25 -1.71
C LEU A 18 12.48 -5.78 -1.05
N SER A 19 11.43 -5.58 -1.83
CA SER A 19 10.11 -5.19 -1.30
C SER A 19 9.49 -6.25 -0.40
N TRP A 20 9.67 -7.53 -0.73
CA TRP A 20 9.22 -8.65 0.09
C TRP A 20 10.00 -8.71 1.42
N LEU A 21 11.32 -8.64 1.35
CA LEU A 21 12.19 -8.66 2.51
C LEU A 21 11.82 -7.56 3.52
N LEU A 22 11.70 -6.32 3.06
CA LEU A 22 11.43 -5.16 3.91
C LEU A 22 10.00 -5.11 4.46
N ARG A 23 9.05 -5.86 3.90
CA ARG A 23 7.66 -5.88 4.37
C ARG A 23 7.30 -7.10 5.18
N HIS A 24 7.92 -8.23 4.88
CA HIS A 24 7.49 -9.54 5.37
C HIS A 24 8.63 -10.37 5.95
N GLY A 25 9.78 -10.44 5.27
CA GLY A 25 10.82 -11.43 5.50
C GLY A 25 11.97 -10.99 6.39
N ALA A 26 11.97 -9.80 6.99
CA ALA A 26 13.10 -9.29 7.76
C ALA A 26 13.50 -10.22 8.92
N SER A 27 12.51 -10.69 9.69
CA SER A 27 12.74 -11.60 10.81
C SER A 27 13.21 -12.99 10.37
N GLU A 28 12.80 -13.48 9.20
CA GLU A 28 13.19 -14.79 8.69
C GLU A 28 14.68 -14.88 8.36
N VAL A 29 15.31 -13.75 8.04
CA VAL A 29 16.73 -13.67 7.70
C VAL A 29 17.56 -12.94 8.77
N GLY A 30 16.97 -12.69 9.94
CA GLY A 30 17.66 -12.08 11.08
C GLY A 30 18.08 -10.62 10.83
N LEU A 31 17.33 -9.85 10.02
CA LEU A 31 17.59 -8.43 9.86
C LEU A 31 17.10 -7.65 11.07
N ASP A 32 17.97 -6.83 11.62
CA ASP A 32 17.61 -5.82 12.62
C ASP A 32 16.83 -4.69 11.94
N MET A 33 15.52 -4.67 12.18
CA MET A 33 14.57 -3.70 11.64
C MET A 33 13.97 -2.90 12.79
N ASP A 34 14.00 -1.56 12.69
CA ASP A 34 13.36 -0.73 13.70
C ASP A 34 11.82 -0.75 13.57
N ALA A 35 11.15 -0.18 14.57
CA ALA A 35 9.69 -0.16 14.63
C ALA A 35 9.01 0.63 13.49
N ALA A 36 9.74 1.51 12.78
CA ALA A 36 9.29 2.24 11.60
C ALA A 36 9.70 1.58 10.26
N GLY A 37 10.26 0.36 10.34
CA GLY A 37 10.62 -0.47 9.19
C GLY A 37 11.97 -0.16 8.55
N TRP A 38 12.84 0.63 9.19
CA TRP A 38 14.18 0.92 8.70
C TRP A 38 15.15 -0.21 9.01
N VAL A 39 16.02 -0.51 8.04
CA VAL A 39 17.10 -1.50 8.12
C VAL A 39 18.37 -0.87 7.58
N GLU A 40 19.52 -1.23 8.16
CA GLU A 40 20.84 -0.84 7.64
C GLU A 40 21.05 -1.43 6.22
N VAL A 41 21.47 -0.58 5.29
CA VAL A 41 21.70 -0.96 3.90
C VAL A 41 22.66 -2.13 3.78
N ASP A 42 23.79 -2.10 4.49
CA ASP A 42 24.82 -3.16 4.41
C ASP A 42 24.27 -4.53 4.83
N ALA A 43 23.34 -4.57 5.80
CA ALA A 43 22.67 -5.81 6.19
C ALA A 43 21.77 -6.34 5.06
N VAL A 44 21.02 -5.47 4.40
CA VAL A 44 20.18 -5.82 3.24
C VAL A 44 21.02 -6.30 2.06
N LEU A 45 22.14 -5.62 1.76
CA LEU A 45 23.04 -6.00 0.67
C LEU A 45 23.59 -7.41 0.87
N ARG A 46 24.02 -7.75 2.11
CA ARG A 46 24.45 -9.10 2.45
C ARG A 46 23.33 -10.14 2.32
N ALA A 47 22.15 -9.87 2.92
CA ALA A 47 21.01 -10.79 2.90
C ALA A 47 20.51 -11.12 1.49
N LEU A 48 20.56 -10.15 0.57
CA LEU A 48 20.08 -10.33 -0.81
C LEU A 48 21.19 -10.64 -1.83
N ASN A 49 22.46 -10.70 -1.39
CA ASN A 49 23.63 -10.76 -2.28
C ASN A 49 23.50 -9.72 -3.41
N MET A 50 23.36 -8.45 -3.03
CA MET A 50 23.09 -7.32 -3.92
C MET A 50 24.17 -6.25 -3.74
N SER A 51 24.59 -5.59 -4.82
CA SER A 51 25.48 -4.44 -4.75
C SER A 51 24.73 -3.18 -4.32
N ARG A 52 25.44 -2.20 -3.77
CA ARG A 52 24.90 -0.87 -3.44
C ARG A 52 24.32 -0.20 -4.69
N SER A 53 25.00 -0.28 -5.81
CA SER A 53 24.54 0.32 -7.07
C SER A 53 23.23 -0.33 -7.57
N ASP A 54 23.07 -1.65 -7.43
CA ASP A 54 21.84 -2.35 -7.73
C ASP A 54 20.66 -1.87 -6.84
N LEU A 55 20.90 -1.71 -5.53
CA LEU A 55 19.90 -1.21 -4.60
C LEU A 55 19.46 0.20 -4.98
N GLU A 56 20.40 1.11 -5.21
CA GLU A 56 20.09 2.48 -5.62
C GLU A 56 19.34 2.54 -6.94
N GLN A 57 19.70 1.69 -7.90
CA GLN A 57 18.99 1.59 -9.17
C GLN A 57 17.56 1.07 -8.98
N VAL A 58 17.37 0.04 -8.14
CA VAL A 58 16.03 -0.47 -7.80
C VAL A 58 15.17 0.61 -7.13
N VAL A 59 15.73 1.39 -6.22
CA VAL A 59 15.00 2.48 -5.55
C VAL A 59 14.60 3.56 -6.55
N ARG A 60 15.54 4.03 -7.39
CA ARG A 60 15.28 5.08 -8.41
C ARG A 60 14.27 4.65 -9.47
N GLN A 61 14.32 3.39 -9.91
CA GLN A 61 13.48 2.89 -11.01
C GLN A 61 12.17 2.25 -10.52
N ASN A 62 11.86 2.32 -9.23
CA ASN A 62 10.62 1.80 -8.70
C ASN A 62 9.44 2.73 -9.11
N ASP A 63 8.66 2.29 -10.09
CA ASP A 63 7.53 3.03 -10.69
C ASP A 63 6.48 3.51 -9.67
N LYS A 64 6.34 2.80 -8.56
CA LYS A 64 5.42 3.09 -7.45
C LYS A 64 6.11 3.65 -6.21
N GLN A 65 7.41 3.97 -6.31
CA GLN A 65 8.21 4.53 -5.23
C GLN A 65 7.99 3.84 -3.86
N ARG A 66 7.96 2.51 -3.88
CA ARG A 66 7.63 1.69 -2.69
C ARG A 66 8.73 1.65 -1.64
N LEU A 67 9.90 2.14 -1.98
CA LEU A 67 11.12 2.06 -1.19
C LEU A 67 11.65 3.46 -0.90
N GLN A 68 12.10 3.66 0.32
CA GLN A 68 12.78 4.88 0.75
C GLN A 68 14.21 4.53 1.15
N LEU A 69 15.17 5.31 0.63
CA LEU A 69 16.58 5.23 0.98
C LEU A 69 16.98 6.54 1.65
N ASP A 70 17.55 6.46 2.83
CA ASP A 70 18.04 7.59 3.60
C ASP A 70 19.44 7.28 4.12
N GLY A 71 20.47 7.81 3.43
CA GLY A 71 21.87 7.60 3.77
C GLY A 71 22.23 6.12 3.83
N ARG A 72 22.35 5.58 5.04
CA ARG A 72 22.74 4.19 5.32
C ARG A 72 21.56 3.26 5.60
N ARG A 73 20.33 3.78 5.60
CA ARG A 73 19.13 3.02 5.92
C ARG A 73 18.16 2.94 4.74
N VAL A 74 17.43 1.84 4.66
CA VAL A 74 16.42 1.60 3.64
C VAL A 74 15.16 1.01 4.29
N ARG A 75 13.97 1.40 3.80
CA ARG A 75 12.71 0.80 4.22
C ARG A 75 11.70 0.66 3.08
N ALA A 76 10.67 -0.12 3.28
CA ALA A 76 9.44 0.00 2.49
C ALA A 76 8.63 1.21 3.00
N CYS A 77 8.11 2.04 2.09
CA CYS A 77 7.29 3.20 2.45
C CYS A 77 6.00 2.81 3.18
N GLN A 78 5.47 1.60 2.91
CA GLN A 78 4.21 1.08 3.46
C GLN A 78 4.01 -0.40 3.07
N GLY A 79 2.95 -1.04 3.59
CA GLY A 79 2.53 -2.38 3.20
C GLY A 79 3.16 -3.51 3.99
N HIS A 80 3.65 -3.22 5.18
CA HIS A 80 4.15 -4.21 6.14
C HIS A 80 3.02 -5.17 6.54
N SER A 81 3.35 -6.45 6.70
CA SER A 81 2.40 -7.44 7.23
C SER A 81 2.30 -7.33 8.76
N THR A 82 1.19 -7.79 9.30
CA THR A 82 0.99 -7.93 10.74
C THR A 82 1.90 -9.00 11.36
N ASP A 83 2.40 -9.94 10.55
CA ASP A 83 3.36 -10.97 10.99
C ASP A 83 4.79 -10.43 11.14
N ASN A 84 5.08 -9.27 10.58
CA ASN A 84 6.37 -8.60 10.79
C ASN A 84 6.38 -7.93 12.17
N ARG A 85 6.81 -8.68 13.18
CA ARG A 85 6.84 -8.26 14.59
C ARG A 85 7.80 -7.10 14.89
N ALA A 86 8.71 -6.77 13.98
CA ALA A 86 9.62 -5.66 14.17
C ALA A 86 8.91 -4.30 14.09
N VAL A 87 7.88 -4.19 13.23
CA VAL A 87 7.17 -2.91 13.02
C VAL A 87 5.97 -2.78 13.95
N THR A 88 5.70 -1.55 14.40
CA THR A 88 4.49 -1.20 15.12
C THR A 88 3.65 -0.20 14.31
N ARG A 89 2.34 -0.21 14.50
CA ARG A 89 1.44 0.76 13.84
C ARG A 89 1.80 2.18 14.24
N GLU A 90 2.03 2.40 15.51
CA GLU A 90 2.35 3.70 16.10
C GLU A 90 3.65 4.28 15.52
N ALA A 91 4.70 3.49 15.40
CA ALA A 91 5.98 3.94 14.83
C ALA A 91 5.89 4.20 13.33
N LEU A 92 5.12 3.37 12.60
CA LEU A 92 4.84 3.60 11.19
C LEU A 92 4.06 4.91 11.00
N GLU A 93 2.98 5.13 11.75
CA GLU A 93 2.14 6.33 11.71
C GLU A 93 2.94 7.58 12.05
N ALA A 94 3.78 7.53 13.10
CA ALA A 94 4.69 8.63 13.48
C ALA A 94 5.73 8.96 12.39
N SER A 95 6.01 8.01 11.49
CA SER A 95 6.97 8.18 10.38
C SER A 95 6.33 8.70 9.08
N TRP A 96 5.01 8.84 9.04
CA TRP A 96 4.24 9.38 7.92
C TRP A 96 3.69 10.78 8.25
N SER A 97 3.30 11.52 7.22
CA SER A 97 2.59 12.80 7.42
C SER A 97 1.11 12.53 7.70
N VAL A 98 0.48 13.33 8.54
CA VAL A 98 -0.98 13.34 8.66
C VAL A 98 -1.58 13.75 7.30
N HIS A 99 -2.59 13.01 6.84
CA HIS A 99 -3.30 13.35 5.61
C HIS A 99 -4.48 14.29 5.92
N GLU A 100 -4.33 15.55 5.59
CA GLU A 100 -5.34 16.59 5.83
C GLU A 100 -6.26 16.87 4.62
N GLY A 101 -5.99 16.20 3.49
CA GLY A 101 -6.76 16.39 2.26
C GLY A 101 -8.25 16.08 2.44
N GLU A 102 -9.10 16.92 1.83
CA GLU A 102 -10.57 16.78 1.85
C GLU A 102 -11.10 16.00 0.66
N ALA A 103 -10.34 15.94 -0.43
CA ALA A 103 -10.75 15.21 -1.63
C ALA A 103 -10.88 13.71 -1.35
N SER A 104 -11.87 13.08 -1.96
CA SER A 104 -12.10 11.63 -1.85
C SER A 104 -10.85 10.82 -2.20
N VAL A 105 -10.58 9.79 -1.40
CA VAL A 105 -9.54 8.79 -1.64
C VAL A 105 -10.17 7.46 -2.05
N TRP A 106 -9.41 6.54 -2.64
CA TRP A 106 -9.98 5.42 -3.38
C TRP A 106 -9.42 4.07 -2.96
N HIS A 107 -10.29 3.09 -2.72
CA HIS A 107 -9.88 1.71 -2.47
C HIS A 107 -10.20 0.80 -3.66
N GLY A 108 -9.18 0.16 -4.22
CA GLY A 108 -9.33 -0.79 -5.32
C GLY A 108 -9.60 -2.20 -4.83
N THR A 109 -10.72 -2.80 -5.28
CA THR A 109 -11.14 -4.14 -4.85
C THR A 109 -11.74 -4.99 -5.99
N SER A 110 -12.09 -6.25 -5.70
CA SER A 110 -12.85 -7.13 -6.60
C SER A 110 -14.35 -6.93 -6.41
N VAL A 111 -15.14 -7.29 -7.43
CA VAL A 111 -16.62 -7.30 -7.34
C VAL A 111 -17.08 -8.18 -6.16
N ASP A 112 -16.45 -9.33 -5.99
CA ASP A 112 -16.87 -10.34 -5.01
C ASP A 112 -16.62 -9.90 -3.53
N ALA A 113 -15.70 -8.94 -3.32
CA ALA A 113 -15.42 -8.40 -1.99
C ALA A 113 -16.38 -7.26 -1.57
N VAL A 114 -17.10 -6.64 -2.52
CA VAL A 114 -17.95 -5.47 -2.24
C VAL A 114 -19.02 -5.75 -1.19
N PRO A 115 -19.78 -6.88 -1.23
CA PRO A 115 -20.80 -7.16 -0.21
C PRO A 115 -20.21 -7.27 1.20
N SER A 116 -19.06 -7.93 1.38
CA SER A 116 -18.37 -8.02 2.66
C SER A 116 -17.91 -6.63 3.16
N ILE A 117 -17.40 -5.79 2.25
CA ILE A 117 -16.99 -4.43 2.58
C ILE A 117 -18.19 -3.56 2.96
N ALA A 118 -19.34 -3.71 2.31
CA ALA A 118 -20.56 -2.98 2.66
C ALA A 118 -21.06 -3.36 4.06
N ALA A 119 -20.86 -4.61 4.48
CA ALA A 119 -21.28 -5.08 5.80
C ALA A 119 -20.28 -4.74 6.93
N GLN A 120 -18.99 -4.79 6.66
CA GLN A 120 -17.92 -4.77 7.68
C GLN A 120 -16.97 -3.58 7.57
N GLY A 121 -17.06 -2.79 6.50
CA GLY A 121 -16.05 -1.80 6.16
C GLY A 121 -14.82 -2.42 5.46
N ILE A 122 -13.81 -1.58 5.19
CA ILE A 122 -12.56 -2.02 4.58
C ILE A 122 -11.56 -2.31 5.69
N LEU A 123 -11.19 -3.57 5.82
CA LEU A 123 -10.25 -4.04 6.83
C LEU A 123 -8.85 -4.24 6.24
N ALA A 124 -7.82 -4.01 7.05
CA ALA A 124 -6.42 -4.16 6.63
C ALA A 124 -6.01 -5.63 6.44
N VAL A 125 -6.73 -6.58 7.08
CA VAL A 125 -6.54 -8.04 7.05
C VAL A 125 -5.10 -8.41 7.47
N ALA A 126 -4.26 -8.84 6.54
CA ALA A 126 -2.88 -9.27 6.79
C ALA A 126 -1.85 -8.11 6.77
N ARG A 127 -2.31 -6.85 6.73
CA ARG A 127 -1.44 -5.67 6.72
C ARG A 127 -1.68 -4.79 7.94
N THR A 128 -0.73 -3.96 8.26
CA THR A 128 -0.87 -2.99 9.35
C THR A 128 -1.97 -1.95 9.07
N HIS A 129 -2.14 -1.56 7.78
CA HIS A 129 -3.07 -0.51 7.36
C HIS A 129 -3.78 -0.85 6.05
N VAL A 130 -4.97 -0.29 5.86
CA VAL A 130 -5.67 -0.19 4.58
C VAL A 130 -4.93 0.79 3.68
N HIS A 131 -4.84 0.48 2.39
CA HIS A 131 -4.19 1.32 1.37
C HIS A 131 -5.24 1.97 0.50
N LEU A 132 -5.16 3.28 0.40
CA LEU A 132 -6.05 4.10 -0.41
C LEU A 132 -5.22 4.86 -1.47
N ALA A 133 -5.71 4.92 -2.68
CA ALA A 133 -5.14 5.76 -3.72
C ALA A 133 -5.58 7.21 -3.49
N PRO A 134 -4.68 8.20 -3.63
CA PRO A 134 -5.03 9.61 -3.40
C PRO A 134 -6.04 10.14 -4.43
N GLU A 135 -6.11 9.50 -5.59
CA GLU A 135 -7.05 9.83 -6.66
C GLU A 135 -7.42 8.60 -7.49
N LEU A 136 -8.52 8.66 -8.24
CA LEU A 136 -9.02 7.55 -9.05
C LEU A 136 -8.00 7.07 -10.09
N GLY A 137 -7.25 7.99 -10.71
CA GLY A 137 -6.23 7.71 -11.74
C GLY A 137 -4.86 7.27 -11.19
N SER A 138 -4.64 7.33 -9.88
CA SER A 138 -3.33 7.09 -9.27
C SER A 138 -2.75 5.71 -9.61
N LYS A 139 -1.44 5.67 -9.82
CA LYS A 139 -0.66 4.41 -9.98
C LYS A 139 -0.36 3.75 -8.64
N VAL A 140 -0.45 4.48 -7.53
CA VAL A 140 -0.17 3.98 -6.17
C VAL A 140 -1.46 3.74 -5.38
N GLY A 141 -1.38 3.04 -4.26
CA GLY A 141 -2.51 2.79 -3.37
C GLY A 141 -3.51 1.74 -3.86
N LYS A 142 -3.32 1.14 -5.03
CA LYS A 142 -4.23 0.12 -5.57
C LYS A 142 -3.51 -1.15 -6.06
N ARG A 143 -4.23 -2.27 -6.13
CA ARG A 143 -3.75 -3.55 -6.67
C ARG A 143 -3.58 -3.48 -8.19
N ALA A 144 -2.91 -4.47 -8.78
CA ALA A 144 -2.74 -4.54 -10.24
C ALA A 144 -4.07 -4.88 -10.95
N ALA A 145 -4.86 -5.80 -10.39
CA ALA A 145 -6.18 -6.17 -10.91
C ALA A 145 -7.26 -5.58 -10.00
N VAL A 146 -7.88 -4.48 -10.45
CA VAL A 146 -8.98 -3.81 -9.76
C VAL A 146 -10.22 -3.91 -10.62
N HIS A 147 -11.31 -4.43 -10.06
CA HIS A 147 -12.60 -4.48 -10.73
C HIS A 147 -13.47 -3.27 -10.40
N VAL A 148 -13.33 -2.77 -9.17
CA VAL A 148 -14.13 -1.69 -8.60
C VAL A 148 -13.22 -0.77 -7.79
N MET A 149 -13.45 0.54 -7.89
CA MET A 149 -12.89 1.55 -7.00
C MET A 149 -13.99 2.06 -6.07
N LEU A 150 -13.78 1.92 -4.77
CA LEU A 150 -14.65 2.48 -3.74
C LEU A 150 -14.15 3.86 -3.39
N GLU A 151 -15.06 4.82 -3.40
CA GLU A 151 -14.82 6.20 -3.01
C GLU A 151 -14.96 6.34 -1.50
N VAL A 152 -13.93 6.83 -0.84
CA VAL A 152 -13.89 6.99 0.62
C VAL A 152 -13.78 8.48 0.95
N SER A 153 -14.64 8.96 1.83
CA SER A 153 -14.64 10.33 2.33
C SER A 153 -13.65 10.49 3.48
N PRO A 154 -12.55 11.26 3.35
CA PRO A 154 -11.65 11.53 4.45
C PRO A 154 -12.33 12.24 5.63
N ALA A 155 -13.29 13.15 5.34
CA ALA A 155 -14.05 13.84 6.38
C ALA A 155 -14.85 12.86 7.26
N ARG A 156 -15.54 11.86 6.66
CA ARG A 156 -16.27 10.83 7.41
C ARG A 156 -15.34 9.92 8.20
N VAL A 157 -14.17 9.56 7.64
CA VAL A 157 -13.16 8.76 8.35
C VAL A 157 -12.68 9.50 9.59
N ARG A 158 -12.38 10.80 9.48
CA ARG A 158 -11.99 11.63 10.63
C ARG A 158 -13.14 11.80 11.64
N ALA A 159 -14.36 12.00 11.17
CA ALA A 159 -15.55 12.08 12.04
C ALA A 159 -15.80 10.77 12.81
N ALA A 160 -15.38 9.62 12.26
CA ALA A 160 -15.40 8.32 12.95
C ALA A 160 -14.22 8.14 13.94
N GLY A 161 -13.41 9.16 14.20
CA GLY A 161 -12.28 9.13 15.14
C GLY A 161 -11.02 8.47 14.59
N LEU A 162 -10.91 8.26 13.28
CA LEU A 162 -9.77 7.61 12.64
C LEU A 162 -8.86 8.64 11.97
N SER A 163 -7.56 8.47 12.13
CA SER A 163 -6.54 9.28 11.48
C SER A 163 -6.14 8.69 10.13
N LEU A 164 -5.97 9.56 9.14
CA LEU A 164 -5.41 9.20 7.84
C LEU A 164 -3.96 9.70 7.75
N PHE A 165 -3.11 8.92 7.11
CA PHE A 165 -1.69 9.24 6.93
C PHE A 165 -1.30 9.16 5.46
N SER A 166 -0.32 9.95 5.05
CA SER A 166 0.30 9.91 3.73
C SER A 166 1.69 9.32 3.82
N ALA A 167 1.90 8.16 3.20
CA ALA A 167 3.23 7.59 3.05
C ALA A 167 4.08 8.42 2.08
N PRO A 168 5.44 8.32 2.12
CA PRO A 168 6.33 9.08 1.25
C PRO A 168 6.06 8.95 -0.25
N ASN A 169 5.41 7.87 -0.67
CA ASN A 169 5.02 7.63 -2.06
C ASN A 169 3.59 8.06 -2.41
N GLY A 170 2.94 8.84 -1.54
CA GLY A 170 1.59 9.38 -1.77
C GLY A 170 0.44 8.40 -1.54
N VAL A 171 0.70 7.17 -1.08
CA VAL A 171 -0.38 6.26 -0.65
C VAL A 171 -0.99 6.79 0.63
N VAL A 172 -2.32 6.90 0.67
CA VAL A 172 -3.05 7.25 1.89
C VAL A 172 -3.35 5.97 2.68
N LEU A 173 -3.14 6.03 3.98
CA LEU A 173 -3.17 4.89 4.89
C LEU A 173 -4.10 5.19 6.06
N VAL A 174 -4.84 4.16 6.49
CA VAL A 174 -5.72 4.22 7.64
C VAL A 174 -5.80 2.83 8.26
N ARG A 175 -6.07 2.71 9.55
CA ARG A 175 -6.16 1.39 10.21
C ARG A 175 -7.32 0.56 9.66
N GLU A 176 -8.47 1.20 9.43
CA GLU A 176 -9.67 0.61 8.82
C GLU A 176 -10.54 1.71 8.22
N VAL A 177 -11.53 1.36 7.40
CA VAL A 177 -12.52 2.30 6.88
C VAL A 177 -13.91 1.75 7.18
N PRO A 178 -14.69 2.36 8.10
CA PRO A 178 -16.08 1.98 8.34
C PRO A 178 -16.93 2.05 7.06
N ALA A 179 -17.90 1.16 6.90
CA ALA A 179 -18.73 1.09 5.70
C ALA A 179 -19.42 2.44 5.39
N ALA A 180 -19.88 3.17 6.41
CA ALA A 180 -20.49 4.49 6.28
C ALA A 180 -19.56 5.58 5.72
N CYS A 181 -18.23 5.34 5.71
CA CYS A 181 -17.25 6.25 5.10
C CYS A 181 -17.07 6.04 3.60
N VAL A 182 -17.63 4.94 3.04
CA VAL A 182 -17.67 4.68 1.60
C VAL A 182 -18.85 5.47 1.01
N VAL A 183 -18.55 6.45 0.19
CA VAL A 183 -19.55 7.40 -0.35
C VAL A 183 -19.86 7.20 -1.82
N GLY A 184 -19.13 6.30 -2.48
CA GLY A 184 -19.33 6.05 -3.90
C GLY A 184 -18.60 4.79 -4.39
N LEU A 185 -18.91 4.40 -5.61
CA LEU A 185 -18.35 3.24 -6.28
C LEU A 185 -18.21 3.52 -7.77
N ARG A 186 -17.10 3.09 -8.37
CA ARG A 186 -16.82 3.15 -9.80
C ARG A 186 -16.41 1.78 -10.32
N ALA A 187 -17.10 1.29 -11.34
CA ALA A 187 -16.69 0.10 -12.07
C ALA A 187 -15.45 0.39 -12.94
N MET A 188 -14.46 -0.50 -12.88
CA MET A 188 -13.21 -0.39 -13.64
C MET A 188 -13.11 -1.44 -14.75
N THR A 189 -14.04 -2.38 -14.80
CA THR A 189 -14.12 -3.43 -15.81
C THR A 189 -15.53 -3.57 -16.37
N ARG A 190 -15.67 -4.10 -17.59
CA ARG A 190 -16.98 -4.32 -18.21
C ARG A 190 -17.90 -5.19 -17.33
N ARG A 191 -17.35 -6.26 -16.72
CA ARG A 191 -18.09 -7.15 -15.81
C ARG A 191 -18.62 -6.39 -14.57
N ALA A 192 -17.82 -5.51 -13.99
CA ALA A 192 -18.25 -4.69 -12.86
C ALA A 192 -19.28 -3.64 -13.28
N GLY A 193 -19.18 -3.07 -14.50
CA GLY A 193 -20.12 -2.07 -15.03
C GLY A 193 -21.56 -2.59 -15.12
N GLY A 194 -21.76 -3.84 -15.50
CA GLY A 194 -23.08 -4.47 -15.53
C GLY A 194 -23.73 -4.62 -14.14
N ARG A 195 -22.97 -4.47 -13.04
CA ARG A 195 -23.45 -4.60 -11.66
C ARG A 195 -23.25 -3.31 -10.84
N GLU A 196 -22.80 -2.23 -11.44
CA GLU A 196 -22.42 -1.00 -10.70
C GLU A 196 -23.57 -0.44 -9.86
N ALA A 197 -24.79 -0.38 -10.41
CA ALA A 197 -25.95 0.14 -9.68
C ALA A 197 -26.31 -0.77 -8.47
N GLU A 198 -26.33 -2.09 -8.66
CA GLU A 198 -26.55 -3.07 -7.59
C GLU A 198 -25.52 -2.93 -6.47
N LEU A 199 -24.22 -2.88 -6.84
CA LEU A 199 -23.13 -2.80 -5.87
C LEU A 199 -23.12 -1.47 -5.12
N ARG A 200 -23.50 -0.38 -5.78
CA ARG A 200 -23.61 0.95 -5.17
C ARG A 200 -24.72 1.01 -4.13
N ALA A 201 -25.86 0.36 -4.40
CA ALA A 201 -27.02 0.31 -3.50
C ALA A 201 -26.68 -0.32 -2.14
N LEU A 202 -25.65 -1.17 -2.05
CA LEU A 202 -25.19 -1.77 -0.80
C LEU A 202 -24.67 -0.75 0.23
N PHE A 203 -24.23 0.43 -0.22
CA PHE A 203 -23.70 1.50 0.64
C PHE A 203 -24.72 2.61 0.92
N THR A 204 -25.90 2.61 0.28
CA THR A 204 -26.93 3.65 0.48
C THR A 204 -27.78 3.40 1.74
N ASN A 205 -27.75 2.18 2.29
CA ASN A 205 -28.53 1.74 3.44
C ASN A 205 -27.66 1.49 4.71
N ALA A 206 -26.40 1.91 4.70
CA ALA A 206 -25.46 1.74 5.80
C ALA A 206 -25.28 3.03 6.61
#